data_f2615499ec6ad1d39261c5346db97dd3
#
_entry.id   f2615499ec6ad1d39261c5346db97dd3
#
_cell.length_a   1.000
_cell.length_b   1.000
_cell.length_c   1.000
_cell.angle_alpha   90.00
_cell.angle_beta   90.00
_cell.angle_gamma   90.00
#
_symmetry.space_group_name_H-M   'P 1'
#
loop_
_entity.id
_entity.type
_entity.pdbx_description
1 polymer ?
#
loop_
_entity_poly.entity_id
_entity_poly.type
_entity_poly.pdbx_seq_one_letter_code
_entity_poly.pdbx_strand_id
1 'polypeptide(L)'
;MMNKLIELKNLTKNFDDQQVLRGINLDIYEKEFLTLLGPSGCGKTTTLRIIAGFEEPSDGEVLFNGIEISKLPPYKREVNTVFQKYALFPHLNVAENIGFGLNLKKVDKTVIAQKVERMLKMVGLEGFGKRDVTLLSGGQ
;
A
#
# COMPACT_ATOMS: atom_id res chain seq x y z
N MET A 1 -10.82 -12.46 -22.22
CA MET A 1 -10.04 -11.20 -22.20
C MET A 1 -9.61 -10.97 -20.76
N MET A 2 -8.36 -10.57 -20.52
CA MET A 2 -7.93 -10.18 -19.16
C MET A 2 -8.58 -8.85 -18.81
N ASN A 3 -9.17 -8.75 -17.61
CA ASN A 3 -9.75 -7.50 -17.15
C ASN A 3 -8.64 -6.55 -16.69
N LYS A 4 -8.70 -5.29 -17.12
CA LYS A 4 -7.81 -4.26 -16.61
C LYS A 4 -8.21 -3.90 -15.18
N LEU A 5 -7.29 -4.05 -14.25
CA LEU A 5 -7.50 -3.71 -12.84
C LEU A 5 -7.15 -2.25 -12.57
N ILE A 6 -5.99 -1.79 -13.06
CA ILE A 6 -5.54 -0.41 -12.95
C ILE A 6 -5.16 0.12 -14.33
N GLU A 7 -5.59 1.32 -14.65
CA GLU A 7 -5.19 2.03 -15.86
C GLU A 7 -4.61 3.39 -15.48
N LEU A 8 -3.42 3.69 -15.98
CA LEU A 8 -2.83 5.04 -15.92
C LEU A 8 -2.96 5.65 -17.31
N LYS A 9 -3.56 6.84 -17.41
CA LYS A 9 -3.76 7.53 -18.69
C LYS A 9 -3.09 8.89 -18.67
N ASN A 10 -2.07 9.05 -19.52
CA ASN A 10 -1.30 10.29 -19.67
C ASN A 10 -0.84 10.90 -18.35
N LEU A 11 -0.46 10.05 -17.38
CA LEU A 11 -0.16 10.46 -16.03
C LEU A 11 1.09 11.33 -16.00
N THR A 12 0.96 12.55 -15.52
CA THR A 12 2.08 13.48 -15.32
C THR A 12 2.24 13.84 -13.85
N LYS A 13 3.45 14.17 -13.45
CA LYS A 13 3.74 14.71 -12.13
C LYS A 13 4.91 15.69 -12.19
N ASN A 14 4.66 16.89 -11.72
CA ASN A 14 5.66 17.91 -11.50
C ASN A 14 5.83 18.16 -9.99
N PHE A 15 7.06 18.32 -9.55
CA PHE A 15 7.40 18.85 -8.24
C PHE A 15 8.17 20.15 -8.49
N ASP A 16 7.58 21.26 -8.13
CA ASP A 16 8.08 22.60 -8.46
C ASP A 16 8.40 22.66 -9.98
N ASP A 17 9.65 22.94 -10.33
CA ASP A 17 10.09 23.04 -11.73
C ASP A 17 10.55 21.72 -12.35
N GLN A 18 10.50 20.60 -11.58
CA GLN A 18 10.96 19.29 -12.05
C GLN A 18 9.82 18.38 -12.47
N GLN A 19 9.75 18.06 -13.77
CA GLN A 19 8.82 17.05 -14.28
C GLN A 19 9.37 15.63 -14.03
N VAL A 20 8.71 14.89 -13.15
CA VAL A 20 9.08 13.52 -12.76
C VAL A 20 8.36 12.47 -13.58
N LEU A 21 7.07 12.67 -13.86
CA LEU A 21 6.29 11.80 -14.76
C LEU A 21 5.89 12.59 -16.01
N ARG A 22 6.09 11.97 -17.19
CA ARG A 22 5.96 12.64 -18.49
C ARG A 22 4.94 11.94 -19.37
N GLY A 23 3.69 11.84 -18.91
CA GLY A 23 2.60 11.21 -19.67
C GLY A 23 2.69 9.68 -19.66
N ILE A 24 2.75 9.07 -18.47
CA ILE A 24 2.80 7.62 -18.32
C ILE A 24 1.45 7.01 -18.70
N ASN A 25 1.48 6.03 -19.60
CA ASN A 25 0.36 5.16 -19.92
C ASN A 25 0.73 3.74 -19.53
N LEU A 26 -0.09 3.10 -18.69
CA LEU A 26 0.18 1.76 -18.17
C LEU A 26 -1.13 1.07 -17.83
N ASP A 27 -1.31 -0.15 -18.33
CA ASP A 27 -2.40 -1.03 -17.94
C ASP A 27 -1.85 -2.14 -17.04
N ILE A 28 -2.51 -2.41 -15.92
CA ILE A 28 -2.22 -3.53 -15.02
C ILE A 28 -3.47 -4.41 -14.98
N TYR A 29 -3.29 -5.70 -15.23
CA TYR A 29 -4.39 -6.65 -15.34
C TYR A 29 -4.61 -7.42 -14.02
N GLU A 30 -5.80 -7.98 -13.85
CA GLU A 30 -6.09 -8.86 -12.72
C GLU A 30 -5.10 -10.03 -12.65
N LYS A 31 -4.60 -10.30 -11.44
CA LYS A 31 -3.64 -11.41 -11.16
C LYS A 31 -2.28 -11.25 -11.86
N GLU A 32 -1.98 -10.10 -12.41
CA GLU A 32 -0.69 -9.79 -12.98
C GLU A 32 0.35 -9.48 -11.89
N PHE A 33 1.57 -9.93 -12.09
CA PHE A 33 2.74 -9.52 -11.33
C PHE A 33 3.58 -8.57 -12.19
N LEU A 34 3.42 -7.26 -11.94
CA LEU A 34 4.13 -6.21 -12.68
C LEU A 34 5.34 -5.72 -11.89
N THR A 35 6.48 -5.58 -12.57
CA THR A 35 7.69 -4.98 -12.00
C THR A 35 8.05 -3.68 -12.70
N LEU A 36 8.17 -2.59 -11.94
CA LEU A 36 8.68 -1.32 -12.44
C LEU A 36 10.21 -1.26 -12.27
N LEU A 37 10.93 -1.25 -13.39
CA LEU A 37 12.39 -1.16 -13.41
C LEU A 37 12.85 0.22 -13.87
N GLY A 38 14.01 0.65 -13.39
CA GLY A 38 14.64 1.90 -13.81
C GLY A 38 15.55 2.48 -12.73
N PRO A 39 16.39 3.49 -13.07
CA PRO A 39 17.32 4.13 -12.15
C PRO A 39 16.60 4.88 -11.01
N SER A 40 17.36 5.28 -10.00
CA SER A 40 16.82 6.13 -8.93
C SER A 40 16.34 7.46 -9.51
N GLY A 41 15.19 7.96 -9.01
CA GLY A 41 14.60 9.22 -9.46
C GLY A 41 13.77 9.15 -10.75
N CYS A 42 13.65 8.00 -11.43
CA CYS A 42 12.86 7.90 -12.67
C CYS A 42 11.33 7.82 -12.48
N GLY A 43 10.81 8.09 -11.28
CA GLY A 43 9.37 8.20 -11.03
C GLY A 43 8.66 6.94 -10.53
N LYS A 44 9.31 5.77 -10.36
CA LYS A 44 8.69 4.52 -9.89
C LYS A 44 7.89 4.69 -8.58
N THR A 45 8.55 5.22 -7.56
CA THR A 45 7.92 5.47 -6.26
C THR A 45 6.79 6.50 -6.38
N THR A 46 6.98 7.53 -7.19
CA THR A 46 5.95 8.55 -7.44
C THR A 46 4.72 7.93 -8.09
N THR A 47 4.90 7.08 -9.10
CA THR A 47 3.80 6.34 -9.75
C THR A 47 3.04 5.48 -8.74
N LEU A 48 3.74 4.69 -7.92
CA LEU A 48 3.12 3.86 -6.88
C LEU A 48 2.38 4.72 -5.83
N ARG A 49 2.96 5.86 -5.42
CA ARG A 49 2.30 6.79 -4.49
C ARG A 49 1.04 7.41 -5.07
N ILE A 50 1.03 7.72 -6.37
CA ILE A 50 -0.16 8.25 -7.05
C ILE A 50 -1.24 7.16 -7.13
N ILE A 51 -0.91 5.93 -7.49
CA ILE A 51 -1.86 4.80 -7.50
C ILE A 51 -2.48 4.60 -6.10
N ALA A 52 -1.66 4.67 -5.06
CA ALA A 52 -2.10 4.49 -3.67
C ALA A 52 -2.82 5.71 -3.07
N GLY A 53 -2.79 6.88 -3.72
CA GLY A 53 -3.43 8.11 -3.26
C GLY A 53 -2.63 8.91 -2.23
N PHE A 54 -1.34 8.60 -2.05
CA PHE A 54 -0.42 9.39 -1.21
C PHE A 54 0.20 10.57 -1.94
N GLU A 55 -0.06 10.68 -3.24
CA GLU A 55 0.38 11.76 -4.11
C GLU A 55 -0.69 12.02 -5.15
N GLU A 56 -0.98 13.28 -5.48
CA GLU A 56 -1.89 13.63 -6.56
C GLU A 56 -1.12 13.80 -7.87
N PRO A 57 -1.64 13.34 -9.01
CA PRO A 57 -1.04 13.62 -10.29
C PRO A 57 -1.16 15.11 -10.61
N SER A 58 -0.25 15.67 -11.40
CA SER A 58 -0.39 17.03 -11.95
C SER A 58 -1.38 17.08 -13.10
N ASP A 59 -1.46 15.98 -13.88
CA ASP A 59 -2.45 15.78 -14.94
C ASP A 59 -2.55 14.28 -15.28
N GLY A 60 -3.60 13.88 -15.98
CA GLY A 60 -3.91 12.51 -16.32
C GLY A 60 -4.80 11.83 -15.28
N GLU A 61 -5.10 10.56 -15.53
CA GLU A 61 -6.08 9.80 -14.75
C GLU A 61 -5.50 8.49 -14.25
N VAL A 62 -5.99 8.08 -13.06
CA VAL A 62 -5.82 6.72 -12.51
C VAL A 62 -7.20 6.10 -12.37
N LEU A 63 -7.43 4.98 -13.06
CA LEU A 63 -8.66 4.21 -12.95
C LEU A 63 -8.39 2.89 -12.23
N PHE A 64 -9.36 2.47 -11.42
CA PHE A 64 -9.42 1.14 -10.78
C PHE A 64 -10.75 0.48 -11.18
N ASN A 65 -10.69 -0.66 -11.86
CA ASN A 65 -11.86 -1.32 -12.45
C ASN A 65 -12.71 -0.36 -13.31
N GLY A 66 -12.07 0.52 -14.08
CA GLY A 66 -12.72 1.51 -14.94
C GLY A 66 -13.29 2.73 -14.20
N ILE A 67 -13.17 2.81 -12.88
CA ILE A 67 -13.63 3.95 -12.06
C ILE A 67 -12.45 4.86 -11.75
N GLU A 68 -12.58 6.16 -12.02
CA GLU A 68 -11.54 7.13 -11.71
C GLU A 68 -11.33 7.27 -10.19
N ILE A 69 -10.09 7.09 -9.76
CA ILE A 69 -9.70 7.17 -8.34
C ILE A 69 -8.66 8.26 -8.06
N SER A 70 -8.26 9.07 -9.04
CA SER A 70 -7.17 10.06 -8.91
C SER A 70 -7.38 11.02 -7.73
N LYS A 71 -8.63 11.45 -7.49
CA LYS A 71 -9.02 12.38 -6.42
C LYS A 71 -9.49 11.70 -5.13
N LEU A 72 -9.53 10.37 -5.10
CA LEU A 72 -9.93 9.65 -3.89
C LEU A 72 -8.76 9.60 -2.88
N PRO A 73 -9.01 9.87 -1.60
CA PRO A 73 -8.00 9.72 -0.55
C PRO A 73 -7.63 8.23 -0.37
N PRO A 74 -6.43 7.92 0.16
CA PRO A 74 -5.91 6.55 0.26
C PRO A 74 -6.87 5.57 0.91
N TYR A 75 -7.55 5.97 1.99
CA TYR A 75 -8.46 5.10 2.76
C TYR A 75 -9.75 4.73 2.03
N LYS A 76 -10.05 5.38 0.89
CA LYS A 76 -11.20 5.07 0.02
C LYS A 76 -10.82 4.25 -1.20
N ARG A 77 -9.51 4.01 -1.43
CA ARG A 77 -9.04 3.20 -2.55
C ARG A 77 -8.94 1.74 -2.16
N GLU A 78 -9.35 0.85 -3.04
CA GLU A 78 -9.21 -0.60 -2.86
C GLU A 78 -7.80 -1.08 -3.25
N VAL A 79 -6.78 -0.33 -2.83
CA VAL A 79 -5.36 -0.58 -3.09
C VAL A 79 -4.60 -0.63 -1.77
N ASN A 80 -3.75 -1.62 -1.60
CA ASN A 80 -2.88 -1.74 -0.44
C ASN A 80 -1.42 -1.51 -0.82
N THR A 81 -0.68 -0.77 0.00
CA THR A 81 0.74 -0.50 -0.19
C THR A 81 1.55 -1.11 0.93
N VAL A 82 2.58 -1.87 0.57
CA VAL A 82 3.61 -2.31 1.53
C VAL A 82 4.75 -1.30 1.47
N PHE A 83 4.95 -0.58 2.58
CA PHE A 83 5.99 0.45 2.65
C PHE A 83 7.37 -0.15 2.88
N GLN A 84 8.40 0.43 2.31
CA GLN A 84 9.79 0.02 2.44
C GLN A 84 10.30 0.04 3.91
N LYS A 85 9.75 0.91 4.75
CA LYS A 85 10.01 0.99 6.20
C LYS A 85 8.90 0.36 7.05
N TYR A 86 8.15 -0.59 6.49
CA TYR A 86 7.09 -1.39 7.12
C TYR A 86 5.91 -0.60 7.70
N ALA A 87 6.02 0.71 7.94
CA ALA A 87 4.98 1.59 8.49
C ALA A 87 4.34 1.09 9.80
N LEU A 88 5.14 0.48 10.67
CA LEU A 88 4.70 0.03 11.99
C LEU A 88 4.43 1.23 12.90
N PHE A 89 3.46 1.08 13.79
CA PHE A 89 3.20 2.02 14.88
C PHE A 89 4.16 1.72 16.04
N PRO A 90 5.18 2.56 16.28
CA PRO A 90 6.25 2.22 17.24
C PRO A 90 5.78 2.23 18.70
N HIS A 91 4.66 2.86 19.01
CA HIS A 91 4.04 2.92 20.34
C HIS A 91 3.09 1.75 20.62
N LEU A 92 2.90 0.86 19.66
CA LEU A 92 2.07 -0.34 19.78
C LEU A 92 2.96 -1.58 19.74
N ASN A 93 2.59 -2.62 20.49
CA ASN A 93 3.24 -3.92 20.40
C ASN A 93 2.86 -4.67 19.11
N VAL A 94 3.45 -5.85 18.89
CA VAL A 94 3.22 -6.66 17.68
C VAL A 94 1.74 -7.02 17.52
N ALA A 95 1.07 -7.50 18.56
CA ALA A 95 -0.35 -7.90 18.50
C ALA A 95 -1.26 -6.69 18.19
N GLU A 96 -0.97 -5.54 18.79
CA GLU A 96 -1.72 -4.30 18.57
C GLU A 96 -1.52 -3.78 17.13
N ASN A 97 -0.32 -3.87 16.58
CA ASN A 97 -0.05 -3.53 15.18
C ASN A 97 -0.85 -4.43 14.22
N ILE A 98 -0.81 -5.75 14.42
CA ILE A 98 -1.57 -6.72 13.59
C ILE A 98 -3.08 -6.47 13.73
N GLY A 99 -3.56 -6.22 14.94
CA GLY A 99 -4.98 -6.01 15.24
C GLY A 99 -5.51 -4.62 14.90
N PHE A 100 -4.64 -3.66 14.56
CA PHE A 100 -4.98 -2.24 14.44
C PHE A 100 -6.19 -1.98 13.51
N GLY A 101 -6.16 -2.51 12.31
CA GLY A 101 -7.25 -2.33 11.34
C GLY A 101 -8.57 -2.96 11.79
N LEU A 102 -8.53 -4.06 12.55
CA LEU A 102 -9.72 -4.69 13.11
C LEU A 102 -10.28 -3.88 14.28
N ASN A 103 -9.41 -3.28 15.09
CA ASN A 103 -9.82 -2.35 16.16
C ASN A 103 -10.54 -1.12 15.60
N LEU A 104 -10.04 -0.53 14.51
CA LEU A 104 -10.71 0.59 13.82
C LEU A 104 -12.11 0.20 13.31
N LYS A 105 -12.27 -1.03 12.85
CA LYS A 105 -13.57 -1.58 12.42
C LYS A 105 -14.46 -2.03 13.58
N LYS A 106 -14.05 -1.80 14.84
CA LYS A 106 -14.78 -2.18 16.06
C LYS A 106 -15.14 -3.66 16.13
N VAL A 107 -14.28 -4.53 15.60
CA VAL A 107 -14.44 -5.99 15.71
C VAL A 107 -14.27 -6.39 17.18
N ASP A 108 -14.99 -7.43 17.61
CA ASP A 108 -14.90 -7.96 18.98
C ASP A 108 -13.45 -8.33 19.36
N LYS A 109 -13.04 -8.01 20.59
CA LYS A 109 -11.67 -8.21 21.08
C LYS A 109 -11.23 -9.68 21.08
N THR A 110 -12.15 -10.60 21.34
CA THR A 110 -11.86 -12.05 21.34
C THR A 110 -11.57 -12.53 19.93
N VAL A 111 -12.33 -12.03 18.93
CA VAL A 111 -12.12 -12.33 17.53
C VAL A 111 -10.79 -11.74 17.03
N ILE A 112 -10.44 -10.52 17.49
CA ILE A 112 -9.14 -9.90 17.15
C ILE A 112 -8.00 -10.75 17.70
N ALA A 113 -8.07 -11.14 18.98
CA ALA A 113 -7.03 -11.96 19.61
C ALA A 113 -6.80 -13.28 18.88
N GLN A 114 -7.88 -14.00 18.51
CA GLN A 114 -7.80 -15.24 17.73
C GLN A 114 -7.15 -15.03 16.35
N LYS A 115 -7.53 -13.96 15.65
CA LYS A 115 -6.95 -13.65 14.33
C LYS A 115 -5.47 -13.27 14.44
N VAL A 116 -5.09 -12.49 15.45
CA VAL A 116 -3.69 -12.11 15.71
C VAL A 116 -2.84 -13.36 15.98
N GLU A 117 -3.28 -14.24 16.87
CA GLU A 117 -2.60 -15.51 17.19
C GLU A 117 -2.40 -16.36 15.93
N ARG A 118 -3.47 -16.51 15.14
CA ARG A 118 -3.41 -17.24 13.87
C ARG A 118 -2.37 -16.63 12.90
N MET A 119 -2.32 -15.30 12.78
CA MET A 119 -1.36 -14.64 11.89
C MET A 119 0.08 -14.83 12.39
N LEU A 120 0.32 -14.67 13.69
CA LEU A 120 1.64 -14.91 14.30
C LEU A 120 2.12 -16.35 14.06
N LYS A 121 1.24 -17.32 14.23
CA LYS A 121 1.54 -18.73 13.92
C LYS A 121 1.89 -18.94 12.45
N MET A 122 1.12 -18.32 11.53
CA MET A 122 1.33 -18.46 10.09
C MET A 122 2.72 -17.98 9.64
N VAL A 123 3.27 -16.94 10.31
CA VAL A 123 4.58 -16.37 9.98
C VAL A 123 5.70 -16.86 10.90
N GLY A 124 5.45 -17.84 11.79
CA GLY A 124 6.46 -18.43 12.69
C GLY A 124 6.90 -17.47 13.80
N LEU A 125 6.04 -16.54 14.23
CA LEU A 125 6.30 -15.58 15.32
C LEU A 125 5.39 -15.83 16.53
N GLU A 126 5.08 -17.08 16.84
CA GLU A 126 4.32 -17.46 18.03
C GLU A 126 4.96 -16.89 19.30
N GLY A 127 4.16 -16.35 20.21
CA GLY A 127 4.64 -15.73 21.46
C GLY A 127 5.19 -14.31 21.32
N PHE A 128 5.30 -13.75 20.11
CA PHE A 128 5.83 -12.40 19.87
C PHE A 128 4.79 -11.28 20.08
N GLY A 129 3.53 -11.61 20.33
CA GLY A 129 2.44 -10.64 20.41
C GLY A 129 2.68 -9.45 21.33
N LYS A 130 3.27 -9.67 22.50
CA LYS A 130 3.56 -8.62 23.49
C LYS A 130 4.90 -7.90 23.29
N ARG A 131 5.67 -8.29 22.27
CA ARG A 131 6.99 -7.71 22.01
C ARG A 131 6.87 -6.32 21.41
N ASP A 132 7.78 -5.44 21.77
CA ASP A 132 7.95 -4.13 21.14
C ASP A 132 8.41 -4.33 19.69
N VAL A 133 7.77 -3.63 18.74
CA VAL A 133 8.07 -3.75 17.32
C VAL A 133 9.46 -3.22 16.97
N THR A 134 10.02 -2.31 17.77
CA THR A 134 11.37 -1.77 17.57
C THR A 134 12.47 -2.78 17.83
N LEU A 135 12.14 -3.88 18.56
CA LEU A 135 13.06 -4.97 18.87
C LEU A 135 13.02 -6.11 17.84
N LEU A 136 12.22 -5.98 16.79
CA LEU A 136 12.17 -6.95 15.71
C LEU A 136 13.30 -6.74 14.71
N SER A 137 13.84 -7.83 14.17
CA SER A 137 14.75 -7.74 13.03
C SER A 137 13.98 -7.33 11.76
N GLY A 138 14.69 -6.84 10.74
CA GLY A 138 14.08 -6.44 9.47
C GLY A 138 13.24 -7.55 8.81
N GLY A 139 13.65 -8.81 8.92
CA GLY A 139 12.88 -9.95 8.43
C GLY A 139 11.66 -10.31 9.29
N GLN A 140 11.72 -9.98 10.57
CA GLN A 140 10.59 -10.17 11.50
C GLN A 140 9.57 -9.05 11.38
#